data_2a7e4f5cc135a730e20071e3e3f1d53b
#
_entry.id   2a7e4f5cc135a730e20071e3e3f1d53b
#
_cell.length_a   1.000
_cell.length_b   1.000
_cell.length_c   1.000
_cell.angle_alpha   90.00
_cell.angle_beta   90.00
_cell.angle_gamma   90.00
#
_symmetry.space_group_name_H-M   'P 1'
#
loop_
_entity.id
_entity.type
_entity.pdbx_description
1 polymer ?
#
loop_
_entity_poly.entity_id
_entity_poly.type
_entity_poly.pdbx_seq_one_letter_code
_entity_poly.pdbx_strand_id
1 'polypeptide(L)'
;MTQLSPSAQKVQDALRALGFDLTVIEHSESTRTAQEAAERVGVTLGQIVKSLIFKGKTSSKPILVLTSGANRVNEKRIKEYAGEKIERADADFVRAVTGYAIGGVPPIAHLQPMETYLDVDLMQYDIIWAAAGTPKAVFELTPDDLEKMTKGKVVGVK
;
A
#
# COMPACT_ATOMS: atom_id res chain seq x y z
N MET A 1 25.19 8.08 -8.51
CA MET A 1 23.80 7.67 -8.78
C MET A 1 23.45 6.47 -7.92
N THR A 2 22.48 6.62 -7.04
CA THR A 2 22.11 5.54 -6.12
C THR A 2 21.26 4.51 -6.84
N GLN A 3 21.71 3.27 -6.81
CA GLN A 3 20.97 2.16 -7.41
C GLN A 3 19.91 1.66 -6.41
N LEU A 4 18.71 1.39 -6.90
CA LEU A 4 17.66 0.84 -6.05
C LEU A 4 17.98 -0.61 -5.67
N SER A 5 17.56 -1.01 -4.46
CA SER A 5 17.64 -2.41 -4.05
C SER A 5 16.73 -3.26 -4.95
N PRO A 6 16.94 -4.60 -5.01
CA PRO A 6 16.14 -5.45 -5.90
C PRO A 6 14.63 -5.32 -5.73
N SER A 7 14.13 -5.26 -4.50
CA SER A 7 12.69 -5.11 -4.26
C SER A 7 12.16 -3.75 -4.69
N ALA A 8 12.91 -2.68 -4.45
CA ALA A 8 12.53 -1.34 -4.88
C ALA A 8 12.57 -1.23 -6.41
N GLN A 9 13.57 -1.82 -7.05
CA GLN A 9 13.69 -1.83 -8.51
C GLN A 9 12.51 -2.57 -9.15
N LYS A 10 12.08 -3.66 -8.53
CA LYS A 10 10.92 -4.42 -9.00
C LYS A 10 9.66 -3.56 -9.05
N VAL A 11 9.45 -2.73 -8.01
CA VAL A 11 8.32 -1.80 -7.96
C VAL A 11 8.46 -0.73 -9.05
N GLN A 12 9.66 -0.17 -9.21
CA GLN A 12 9.92 0.83 -10.25
C GLN A 12 9.62 0.26 -11.64
N ASP A 13 10.06 -0.96 -11.90
CA ASP A 13 9.82 -1.61 -13.19
C ASP A 13 8.32 -1.87 -13.43
N ALA A 14 7.60 -2.26 -12.38
CA ALA A 14 6.16 -2.50 -12.46
C ALA A 14 5.39 -1.21 -12.77
N LEU A 15 5.78 -0.09 -12.14
CA LEU A 15 5.16 1.21 -12.41
C LEU A 15 5.35 1.61 -13.88
N ARG A 16 6.56 1.44 -14.40
CA ARG A 16 6.86 1.74 -15.81
C ARG A 16 6.07 0.84 -16.77
N ALA A 17 5.99 -0.45 -16.43
CA ALA A 17 5.26 -1.42 -17.25
C ALA A 17 3.77 -1.09 -17.33
N LEU A 18 3.22 -0.50 -16.27
CA LEU A 18 1.82 -0.06 -16.22
C LEU A 18 1.60 1.31 -16.90
N GLY A 19 2.66 1.95 -17.34
CA GLY A 19 2.57 3.23 -18.03
C GLY A 19 2.62 4.45 -17.13
N PHE A 20 3.06 4.28 -15.88
CA PHE A 20 3.17 5.40 -14.92
C PHE A 20 4.60 5.93 -14.88
N ASP A 21 4.75 7.22 -15.10
CA ASP A 21 6.04 7.91 -15.02
C ASP A 21 6.23 8.43 -13.58
N LEU A 22 6.39 7.49 -12.65
CA LEU A 22 6.58 7.77 -11.24
C LEU A 22 7.95 7.24 -10.81
N THR A 23 8.59 7.93 -9.86
CA THR A 23 9.95 7.61 -9.44
C THR A 23 10.00 7.06 -8.02
N VAL A 24 10.54 5.87 -7.87
CA VAL A 24 10.79 5.27 -6.56
C VAL A 24 12.04 5.91 -5.96
N ILE A 25 11.94 6.33 -4.70
CA ILE A 25 13.04 6.92 -3.94
C ILE A 25 13.34 6.02 -2.76
N GLU A 26 14.58 5.57 -2.65
CA GLU A 26 15.02 4.76 -1.51
C GLU A 26 15.87 5.60 -0.60
N HIS A 27 15.47 5.72 0.67
CA HIS A 27 16.14 6.55 1.66
C HIS A 27 17.18 5.73 2.45
N SER A 28 18.12 6.41 3.10
CA SER A 28 19.06 5.76 4.01
C SER A 28 18.42 5.42 5.36
N GLU A 29 17.33 6.11 5.71
CA GLU A 29 16.61 5.91 6.97
C GLU A 29 15.23 5.29 6.70
N SER A 30 14.64 4.70 7.76
CA SER A 30 13.39 3.97 7.67
C SER A 30 12.23 4.86 7.26
N THR A 31 11.36 4.31 6.38
CA THR A 31 10.05 4.85 6.04
C THR A 31 8.99 3.79 6.34
N ARG A 32 9.29 2.87 7.25
CA ARG A 32 8.47 1.70 7.54
C ARG A 32 7.10 2.05 8.12
N THR A 33 7.05 3.02 9.04
CA THR A 33 5.77 3.48 9.60
C THR A 33 5.28 4.69 8.80
N ALA A 34 3.97 4.93 8.87
CA ALA A 34 3.38 6.09 8.21
C ALA A 34 3.99 7.39 8.73
N GLN A 35 4.24 7.47 10.05
CA GLN A 35 4.84 8.66 10.64
C GLN A 35 6.27 8.88 10.16
N GLU A 36 7.09 7.82 10.14
CA GLU A 36 8.47 7.91 9.62
C GLU A 36 8.48 8.35 8.16
N ALA A 37 7.58 7.79 7.34
CA ALA A 37 7.48 8.15 5.94
C ALA A 37 7.06 9.62 5.77
N ALA A 38 6.06 10.07 6.51
CA ALA A 38 5.59 11.45 6.45
C ALA A 38 6.70 12.45 6.81
N GLU A 39 7.46 12.16 7.86
CA GLU A 39 8.57 12.99 8.29
C GLU A 39 9.68 13.02 7.23
N ARG A 40 9.97 11.86 6.64
CA ARG A 40 11.06 11.72 5.66
C ARG A 40 10.78 12.50 4.38
N VAL A 41 9.54 12.48 3.89
CA VAL A 41 9.21 13.17 2.64
C VAL A 41 8.55 14.55 2.86
N GLY A 42 8.30 14.94 4.10
CA GLY A 42 7.83 16.29 4.42
C GLY A 42 6.36 16.54 4.13
N VAL A 43 5.49 15.54 4.37
CA VAL A 43 4.05 15.66 4.16
C VAL A 43 3.28 15.35 5.46
N THR A 44 1.96 15.55 5.42
CA THR A 44 1.12 15.19 6.57
C THR A 44 0.95 13.68 6.66
N LEU A 45 0.64 13.19 7.86
CA LEU A 45 0.42 11.78 8.10
C LEU A 45 -0.69 11.20 7.20
N GLY A 46 -1.76 11.99 6.98
CA GLY A 46 -2.88 11.56 6.14
C GLY A 46 -2.51 11.30 4.68
N GLN A 47 -1.43 11.89 4.19
CA GLN A 47 -0.96 11.70 2.81
C GLN A 47 -0.17 10.41 2.60
N ILE A 48 0.08 9.66 3.66
CA ILE A 48 0.79 8.38 3.55
C ILE A 48 -0.22 7.26 3.36
N VAL A 49 0.02 6.42 2.37
CA VAL A 49 -0.80 5.23 2.09
C VAL A 49 -0.22 4.06 2.87
N LYS A 50 -0.98 3.54 3.83
CA LYS A 50 -0.62 2.31 4.53
C LYS A 50 -1.23 1.12 3.80
N SER A 51 -0.40 0.12 3.50
CA SER A 51 -0.85 -1.13 2.87
C SER A 51 -1.07 -2.17 3.96
N LEU A 52 -2.33 -2.50 4.23
CA LEU A 52 -2.70 -3.49 5.25
C LEU A 52 -3.26 -4.73 4.57
N ILE A 53 -2.72 -5.90 4.92
CA ILE A 53 -3.18 -7.17 4.40
C ILE A 53 -4.04 -7.87 5.44
N PHE A 54 -5.24 -8.27 5.02
CA PHE A 54 -6.14 -9.07 5.83
C PHE A 54 -6.37 -10.40 5.14
N LYS A 55 -6.86 -11.36 5.89
CA LYS A 55 -7.18 -12.70 5.41
C LYS A 55 -8.63 -12.99 5.72
N GLY A 56 -9.39 -13.45 4.74
CA GLY A 56 -10.77 -13.87 4.97
C GLY A 56 -10.81 -15.10 5.86
N LYS A 57 -11.63 -15.09 6.91
CA LYS A 57 -11.69 -16.20 7.87
C LYS A 57 -12.30 -17.46 7.26
N THR A 58 -13.18 -17.31 6.28
CA THR A 58 -13.84 -18.45 5.62
C THR A 58 -13.08 -18.92 4.39
N SER A 59 -12.75 -17.99 3.49
CA SER A 59 -12.13 -18.32 2.19
C SER A 59 -10.61 -18.38 2.24
N SER A 60 -9.98 -17.79 3.25
CA SER A 60 -8.54 -17.56 3.35
C SER A 60 -7.99 -16.64 2.26
N LYS A 61 -8.86 -15.93 1.53
CA LYS A 61 -8.41 -15.01 0.47
C LYS A 61 -7.67 -13.80 1.05
N PRO A 62 -6.63 -13.31 0.37
CA PRO A 62 -5.96 -12.10 0.79
C PRO A 62 -6.77 -10.87 0.39
N ILE A 63 -6.79 -9.86 1.28
CA ILE A 63 -7.49 -8.60 1.05
C ILE A 63 -6.53 -7.47 1.36
N LEU A 64 -6.37 -6.57 0.40
CA LEU A 64 -5.51 -5.40 0.55
C LEU A 64 -6.37 -4.17 0.84
N VAL A 65 -6.07 -3.49 1.94
CA VAL A 65 -6.70 -2.21 2.28
C VAL A 65 -5.63 -1.14 2.26
N LEU A 66 -5.78 -0.18 1.36
CA LEU A 66 -4.88 0.96 1.23
C LEU A 66 -5.53 2.15 1.95
N THR A 67 -5.05 2.42 3.15
CA THR A 67 -5.67 3.42 4.03
C THR A 67 -4.76 4.62 4.25
N SER A 68 -5.37 5.80 4.48
CA SER A 68 -4.64 6.99 4.91
C SER A 68 -3.91 6.72 6.23
N GLY A 69 -2.68 7.20 6.34
CA GLY A 69 -1.89 7.06 7.56
C GLY A 69 -2.54 7.67 8.80
N ALA A 70 -3.47 8.61 8.63
CA ALA A 70 -4.20 9.23 9.73
C ALA A 70 -5.41 8.41 10.20
N ASN A 71 -5.79 7.38 9.44
CA ASN A 71 -6.98 6.58 9.73
C ASN A 71 -6.63 5.20 10.31
N ARG A 72 -7.58 4.67 11.06
CA ARG A 72 -7.53 3.30 11.54
C ARG A 72 -8.64 2.52 10.85
N VAL A 73 -8.30 1.37 10.27
CA VAL A 73 -9.27 0.53 9.57
C VAL A 73 -10.26 -0.10 10.54
N ASN A 74 -11.55 0.07 10.25
CA ASN A 74 -12.63 -0.59 10.97
C ASN A 74 -12.91 -1.92 10.26
N GLU A 75 -12.51 -3.03 10.87
CA GLU A 75 -12.62 -4.36 10.25
C GLU A 75 -14.08 -4.76 9.99
N LYS A 76 -15.02 -4.23 10.75
CA LYS A 76 -16.45 -4.49 10.51
C LYS A 76 -16.90 -3.93 9.18
N ARG A 77 -16.37 -2.77 8.78
CA ARG A 77 -16.65 -2.19 7.47
C ARG A 77 -16.10 -3.05 6.35
N ILE A 78 -14.85 -3.47 6.50
CA ILE A 78 -14.21 -4.31 5.48
C ILE A 78 -14.94 -5.65 5.36
N LYS A 79 -15.40 -6.20 6.48
CA LYS A 79 -16.24 -7.41 6.46
C LYS A 79 -17.47 -7.25 5.57
N GLU A 80 -18.14 -6.09 5.66
CA GLU A 80 -19.31 -5.82 4.83
C GLU A 80 -18.97 -5.82 3.35
N TYR A 81 -17.85 -5.22 2.98
CA TYR A 81 -17.41 -5.17 1.58
C TYR A 81 -16.93 -6.53 1.09
N ALA A 82 -16.18 -7.23 1.90
CA ALA A 82 -15.58 -8.53 1.55
C ALA A 82 -16.59 -9.68 1.59
N GLY A 83 -17.70 -9.53 2.31
CA GLY A 83 -18.73 -10.57 2.42
C GLY A 83 -18.41 -11.66 3.43
N GLU A 84 -17.37 -11.50 4.26
CA GLU A 84 -16.99 -12.46 5.30
C GLU A 84 -16.16 -11.78 6.39
N LYS A 85 -16.06 -12.43 7.54
CA LYS A 85 -15.19 -11.94 8.61
C LYS A 85 -13.74 -11.99 8.14
N ILE A 86 -12.96 -11.02 8.59
CA ILE A 86 -11.55 -10.91 8.24
C ILE A 86 -10.70 -10.90 9.50
N GLU A 87 -9.42 -11.20 9.32
CA GLU A 87 -8.41 -11.10 10.39
C GLU A 87 -7.14 -10.53 9.81
N ARG A 88 -6.31 -9.95 10.64
CA ARG A 88 -5.01 -9.46 10.21
C ARG A 88 -4.16 -10.63 9.75
N ALA A 89 -3.52 -10.47 8.60
CA ALA A 89 -2.59 -11.47 8.10
C ALA A 89 -1.27 -11.37 8.88
N ASP A 90 -0.66 -12.51 9.17
CA ASP A 90 0.65 -12.54 9.79
C ASP A 90 1.76 -12.26 8.76
N ALA A 91 2.99 -12.10 9.24
CA ALA A 91 4.12 -11.74 8.39
C ALA A 91 4.39 -12.78 7.29
N ASP A 92 4.25 -14.05 7.61
CA ASP A 92 4.48 -15.14 6.64
C ASP A 92 3.44 -15.11 5.52
N PHE A 93 2.18 -14.90 5.87
CA PHE A 93 1.09 -14.78 4.89
C PHE A 93 1.31 -13.58 3.98
N VAL A 94 1.66 -12.42 4.56
CA VAL A 94 1.92 -11.18 3.79
C VAL A 94 3.04 -11.43 2.78
N ARG A 95 4.14 -12.03 3.21
CA ARG A 95 5.27 -12.31 2.32
C ARG A 95 4.91 -13.32 1.24
N ALA A 96 4.17 -14.36 1.59
CA ALA A 96 3.77 -15.39 0.63
C ALA A 96 2.86 -14.84 -0.46
N VAL A 97 1.96 -13.92 -0.10
CA VAL A 97 0.97 -13.35 -1.03
C VAL A 97 1.56 -12.20 -1.85
N THR A 98 2.35 -11.34 -1.23
CA THR A 98 2.82 -10.11 -1.86
C THR A 98 4.25 -10.20 -2.38
N GLY A 99 5.10 -10.99 -1.75
CA GLY A 99 6.53 -11.05 -2.04
C GLY A 99 7.33 -10.01 -1.27
N TYR A 100 6.69 -9.25 -0.37
CA TYR A 100 7.33 -8.17 0.39
C TYR A 100 7.08 -8.34 1.88
N ALA A 101 7.95 -7.73 2.68
CA ALA A 101 7.79 -7.71 4.14
C ALA A 101 6.82 -6.61 4.55
N ILE A 102 6.17 -6.81 5.71
CA ILE A 102 5.33 -5.78 6.32
C ILE A 102 6.16 -4.49 6.48
N GLY A 103 5.56 -3.36 6.15
CA GLY A 103 6.23 -2.06 6.16
C GLY A 103 6.83 -1.66 4.83
N GLY A 104 6.96 -2.61 3.88
CA GLY A 104 7.46 -2.33 2.53
C GLY A 104 6.50 -2.71 1.43
N VAL A 105 5.29 -3.17 1.76
CA VAL A 105 4.33 -3.65 0.76
C VAL A 105 3.84 -2.50 -0.13
N PRO A 106 4.13 -2.54 -1.44
CA PRO A 106 3.65 -1.52 -2.35
C PRO A 106 2.17 -1.79 -2.71
N PRO A 107 1.49 -0.81 -3.31
CA PRO A 107 0.10 -1.02 -3.74
C PRO A 107 -0.05 -1.91 -4.97
N ILE A 108 1.05 -2.22 -5.66
CA ILE A 108 1.04 -3.06 -6.88
C ILE A 108 2.25 -3.99 -6.84
N ALA A 109 2.43 -4.80 -7.90
CA ALA A 109 3.58 -5.69 -8.06
C ALA A 109 3.59 -6.86 -7.09
N HIS A 110 2.42 -7.37 -6.72
CA HIS A 110 2.27 -8.50 -5.81
C HIS A 110 2.40 -9.83 -6.53
N LEU A 111 2.73 -10.90 -5.77
CA LEU A 111 2.86 -12.25 -6.34
C LEU A 111 1.53 -12.82 -6.81
N GLN A 112 0.42 -12.40 -6.20
CA GLN A 112 -0.90 -12.82 -6.64
C GLN A 112 -1.91 -11.67 -6.51
N PRO A 113 -3.01 -11.71 -7.27
CA PRO A 113 -4.04 -10.69 -7.17
C PRO A 113 -4.71 -10.69 -5.81
N MET A 114 -5.14 -9.52 -5.36
CA MET A 114 -5.87 -9.36 -4.10
C MET A 114 -7.09 -8.48 -4.32
N GLU A 115 -8.17 -8.80 -3.62
CA GLU A 115 -9.30 -7.90 -3.51
C GLU A 115 -8.82 -6.63 -2.80
N THR A 116 -8.99 -5.47 -3.44
CA THR A 116 -8.37 -4.23 -2.97
C THR A 116 -9.39 -3.14 -2.69
N TYR A 117 -9.27 -2.51 -1.53
CA TYR A 117 -10.09 -1.38 -1.12
C TYR A 117 -9.22 -0.16 -0.87
N LEU A 118 -9.68 0.99 -1.36
CA LEU A 118 -8.98 2.27 -1.23
C LEU A 118 -9.77 3.17 -0.30
N ASP A 119 -9.07 3.74 0.68
CA ASP A 119 -9.65 4.68 1.63
C ASP A 119 -10.10 5.95 0.91
N VAL A 120 -11.38 6.26 1.00
CA VAL A 120 -11.94 7.46 0.38
C VAL A 120 -11.25 8.74 0.87
N ASP A 121 -10.72 8.73 2.09
CA ASP A 121 -10.04 9.91 2.64
C ASP A 121 -8.71 10.22 1.93
N LEU A 122 -8.13 9.25 1.22
CA LEU A 122 -6.95 9.51 0.40
C LEU A 122 -7.28 10.40 -0.80
N MET A 123 -8.52 10.38 -1.25
CA MET A 123 -8.95 11.10 -2.46
C MET A 123 -8.99 12.62 -2.29
N GLN A 124 -8.92 13.12 -1.06
CA GLN A 124 -8.94 14.56 -0.78
C GLN A 124 -7.60 15.27 -1.03
N TYR A 125 -6.53 14.51 -1.19
CA TYR A 125 -5.19 15.07 -1.36
C TYR A 125 -4.80 15.19 -2.83
N ASP A 126 -3.94 16.15 -3.13
CA ASP A 126 -3.37 16.28 -4.47
C ASP A 126 -2.25 15.26 -4.68
N ILE A 127 -1.49 14.99 -3.63
CA ILE A 127 -0.31 14.11 -3.64
C ILE A 127 -0.37 13.19 -2.43
N ILE A 128 -0.05 11.92 -2.65
CA ILE A 128 0.09 10.89 -1.61
C ILE A 128 1.38 10.11 -1.85
N TRP A 129 1.82 9.37 -0.83
CA TRP A 129 3.07 8.59 -0.89
C TRP A 129 2.81 7.15 -0.46
N ALA A 130 3.37 6.20 -1.17
CA ALA A 130 3.19 4.77 -0.90
C ALA A 130 4.53 4.07 -0.78
N ALA A 131 4.54 2.93 -0.07
CA ALA A 131 5.73 2.10 0.06
C ALA A 131 6.11 1.49 -1.29
N ALA A 132 7.39 1.25 -1.49
CA ALA A 132 7.92 0.80 -2.76
C ALA A 132 8.81 -0.44 -2.63
N GLY A 133 8.39 -1.41 -1.81
CA GLY A 133 9.00 -2.73 -1.78
C GLY A 133 10.01 -2.97 -0.66
N THR A 134 10.46 -1.94 0.03
CA THR A 134 11.36 -2.06 1.19
C THR A 134 10.93 -1.08 2.27
N PRO A 135 11.37 -1.30 3.53
CA PRO A 135 11.07 -0.36 4.61
C PRO A 135 11.77 1.00 4.49
N LYS A 136 12.42 1.28 3.37
CA LYS A 136 13.15 2.54 3.10
C LYS A 136 12.76 3.17 1.78
N ALA A 137 11.94 2.51 0.98
CA ALA A 137 11.58 2.97 -0.36
C ALA A 137 10.13 3.43 -0.43
N VAL A 138 9.91 4.57 -1.07
CA VAL A 138 8.59 5.17 -1.25
C VAL A 138 8.49 5.80 -2.63
N PHE A 139 7.27 6.07 -3.07
CA PHE A 139 7.06 6.85 -4.28
C PHE A 139 5.85 7.77 -4.14
N GLU A 140 5.94 8.92 -4.80
CA GLU A 140 4.90 9.92 -4.84
C GLU A 140 3.93 9.61 -5.98
N LEU A 141 2.64 9.78 -5.74
CA LEU A 141 1.61 9.57 -6.75
C LEU A 141 0.37 10.39 -6.41
N THR A 142 -0.55 10.48 -7.37
CA THR A 142 -1.86 11.10 -7.11
C THR A 142 -2.86 10.02 -6.68
N PRO A 143 -3.94 10.39 -5.96
CA PRO A 143 -5.01 9.44 -5.66
C PRO A 143 -5.61 8.80 -6.92
N ASP A 144 -5.72 9.55 -8.01
CA ASP A 144 -6.21 9.03 -9.28
C ASP A 144 -5.28 7.94 -9.82
N ASP A 145 -3.96 8.15 -9.74
CA ASP A 145 -2.98 7.14 -10.13
C ASP A 145 -3.16 5.86 -9.29
N LEU A 146 -3.37 6.01 -7.99
CA LEU A 146 -3.56 4.87 -7.09
C LEU A 146 -4.78 4.04 -7.52
N GLU A 147 -5.88 4.70 -7.80
CA GLU A 147 -7.10 4.03 -8.25
C GLU A 147 -6.88 3.32 -9.58
N LYS A 148 -6.25 3.98 -10.53
CA LYS A 148 -5.99 3.41 -11.86
C LYS A 148 -5.06 2.21 -11.80
N MET A 149 -3.97 2.29 -11.03
CA MET A 149 -2.98 1.20 -11.02
C MET A 149 -3.46 -0.01 -10.23
N THR A 150 -4.28 0.17 -9.20
CA THR A 150 -4.76 -0.93 -8.36
C THR A 150 -6.10 -1.49 -8.80
N LYS A 151 -6.90 -0.69 -9.49
CA LYS A 151 -8.30 -0.99 -9.81
C LYS A 151 -9.11 -1.31 -8.57
N GLY A 152 -8.68 -0.79 -7.43
CA GLY A 152 -9.33 -0.99 -6.14
C GLY A 152 -10.62 -0.21 -6.04
N LYS A 153 -11.46 -0.63 -5.09
CA LYS A 153 -12.75 0.01 -4.84
C LYS A 153 -12.60 1.09 -3.77
N VAL A 154 -12.99 2.31 -4.08
CA VAL A 154 -12.93 3.44 -3.14
C VAL A 154 -14.10 3.32 -2.16
N VAL A 155 -13.78 3.23 -0.85
CA VAL A 155 -14.78 3.00 0.21
C VAL A 155 -14.37 3.72 1.49
N GLY A 156 -15.33 3.89 2.41
CA GLY A 156 -15.01 4.32 3.77
C GLY A 156 -14.41 3.17 4.55
N VAL A 157 -13.23 3.37 5.15
CA VAL A 157 -12.53 2.30 5.88
C VAL A 157 -12.55 2.48 7.39
N LYS A 158 -12.88 3.66 7.91
CA LYS A 158 -12.90 3.94 9.35
C LYS A 158 -14.29 3.89 9.95
#